data_9bed2b7a777c603ae23e8200ad339828
#
_entry.id   9bed2b7a777c603ae23e8200ad339828
#
_cell.length_a   1.000
_cell.length_b   1.000
_cell.length_c   1.000
_cell.angle_alpha   90.00
_cell.angle_beta   90.00
_cell.angle_gamma   90.00
#
_symmetry.space_group_name_H-M   'P 1'
#
loop_
_entity.id
_entity.type
_entity.pdbx_description
1 polymer ?
#
loop_
_entity_poly.entity_id
_entity_poly.type
_entity_poly.pdbx_seq_one_letter_code
_entity_poly.pdbx_strand_id
1 'polypeptide(L)'
;MNIDYYNKLEVELINKEMDKHYFDYLHDLFLFDNLIEDKNSECIVMFSGGYDSTLNILLLCELKKNGIIENRIGTVTVEGFENEDKIKAESKARENILKLISEKYQFSDSEFHDYGTVSQINLNVNSKYKQGFFLQELFISNVVPFLPNKSNLITGFCKDDSSIILFNNLQKICDGIDQYCFNSKTKILAPLNSFSKKDIVKILLTNYKEFFDLSWTCQNPVIKKNEIKPCYRCVKCKEISNALQALINKDMNSEKKFNSLKNKVIESLSKK
;
A
#
# COMPACT_ATOMS: atom_id res chain seq x y z
N MET A 1 5.95 -22.31 -9.78
CA MET A 1 4.80 -22.38 -8.90
C MET A 1 3.59 -22.64 -9.80
N ASN A 2 2.76 -23.64 -9.48
CA ASN A 2 1.73 -24.17 -10.38
C ASN A 2 0.45 -23.33 -10.23
N ILE A 3 -0.16 -22.90 -11.34
CA ILE A 3 -1.41 -22.13 -11.39
C ILE A 3 -2.56 -22.89 -10.71
N ASP A 4 -2.60 -24.22 -10.85
CA ASP A 4 -3.60 -25.08 -10.22
C ASP A 4 -3.56 -25.04 -8.69
N TYR A 5 -2.41 -24.72 -8.11
CA TYR A 5 -2.21 -24.59 -6.69
C TYR A 5 -2.83 -23.28 -6.16
N TYR A 6 -2.75 -22.18 -6.92
CA TYR A 6 -3.41 -20.92 -6.61
C TYR A 6 -4.93 -21.06 -6.63
N ASN A 7 -5.47 -21.73 -7.64
CA ASN A 7 -6.91 -21.92 -7.83
C ASN A 7 -7.53 -22.72 -6.67
N LYS A 8 -6.80 -23.70 -6.11
CA LYS A 8 -7.26 -24.51 -4.98
C LYS A 8 -7.28 -23.73 -3.66
N LEU A 9 -6.33 -22.82 -3.48
CA LEU A 9 -6.27 -21.90 -2.32
C LEU A 9 -7.42 -20.91 -2.33
N GLU A 10 -7.75 -20.42 -3.52
CA GLU A 10 -8.82 -19.49 -3.81
C GLU A 10 -10.17 -19.99 -3.29
N VAL A 11 -10.50 -21.23 -3.61
CA VAL A 11 -11.78 -21.85 -3.20
C VAL A 11 -11.87 -22.04 -1.68
N GLU A 12 -10.77 -22.37 -1.00
CA GLU A 12 -10.76 -22.56 0.45
C GLU A 12 -10.82 -21.24 1.24
N LEU A 13 -10.28 -20.15 0.67
CA LEU A 13 -10.25 -18.83 1.34
C LEU A 13 -11.54 -18.02 1.11
N ILE A 14 -12.16 -18.14 -0.08
CA ILE A 14 -13.43 -17.48 -0.43
C ILE A 14 -14.60 -18.04 0.39
N ASN A 15 -14.56 -19.31 0.76
CA ASN A 15 -15.62 -19.96 1.55
C ASN A 15 -15.59 -19.61 3.06
N LYS A 16 -14.60 -18.86 3.51
CA LYS A 16 -14.63 -18.26 4.87
C LYS A 16 -15.09 -16.82 4.72
N GLU A 17 -16.38 -16.58 4.98
CA GLU A 17 -16.90 -15.22 5.15
C GLU A 17 -15.95 -14.40 6.02
N MET A 18 -15.42 -13.34 5.44
CA MET A 18 -14.67 -12.39 6.25
C MET A 18 -15.64 -11.69 7.21
N ASP A 19 -15.28 -11.81 8.45
CA ASP A 19 -15.98 -11.22 9.54
C ASP A 19 -16.05 -9.69 9.35
N LYS A 20 -17.24 -9.11 9.33
CA LYS A 20 -17.52 -7.66 9.27
C LYS A 20 -16.66 -6.90 10.29
N HIS A 21 -16.34 -7.53 11.42
CA HIS A 21 -15.46 -7.01 12.47
C HIS A 21 -13.99 -6.78 12.02
N TYR A 22 -13.54 -7.39 10.93
CA TYR A 22 -12.19 -7.12 10.41
C TYR A 22 -12.12 -5.75 9.73
N PHE A 23 -13.19 -5.35 9.08
CA PHE A 23 -13.35 -4.02 8.49
C PHE A 23 -13.40 -2.94 9.57
N ASP A 24 -14.16 -3.18 10.63
CA ASP A 24 -14.23 -2.30 11.80
C ASP A 24 -12.85 -2.16 12.45
N TYR A 25 -12.06 -3.23 12.51
CA TYR A 25 -10.69 -3.19 13.02
C TYR A 25 -9.75 -2.37 12.16
N LEU A 26 -9.80 -2.52 10.84
CA LEU A 26 -8.98 -1.71 9.91
C LEU A 26 -9.39 -0.24 9.96
N HIS A 27 -10.68 0.01 10.06
CA HIS A 27 -11.25 1.32 10.29
C HIS A 27 -10.71 1.96 11.57
N ASP A 28 -10.79 1.24 12.70
CA ASP A 28 -10.28 1.73 13.98
C ASP A 28 -8.77 1.98 13.94
N LEU A 29 -8.01 1.14 13.22
CA LEU A 29 -6.57 1.32 13.06
C LEU A 29 -6.24 2.58 12.27
N PHE A 30 -6.97 2.88 11.19
CA PHE A 30 -6.81 4.10 10.42
C PHE A 30 -7.23 5.35 11.18
N LEU A 31 -8.24 5.26 12.06
CA LEU A 31 -8.70 6.38 12.87
C LEU A 31 -7.98 6.49 14.22
N PHE A 32 -7.54 5.36 14.79
CA PHE A 32 -6.99 5.29 16.15
C PHE A 32 -5.65 6.01 16.28
N ASP A 33 -4.86 6.08 15.21
CA ASP A 33 -3.57 6.77 15.17
C ASP A 33 -3.72 8.28 14.86
N ASN A 34 -4.92 8.86 15.00
CA ASN A 34 -5.21 10.26 14.63
C ASN A 34 -4.79 10.58 13.18
N LEU A 35 -4.99 9.61 12.29
CA LEU A 35 -4.45 9.66 10.93
C LEU A 35 -5.08 10.78 10.11
N ILE A 36 -6.36 11.08 10.35
CA ILE A 36 -7.12 12.03 9.53
C ILE A 36 -7.83 13.02 10.46
N GLU A 37 -7.05 13.83 11.15
CA GLU A 37 -7.58 14.87 12.06
C GLU A 37 -8.23 16.04 11.31
N ASP A 38 -7.68 16.42 10.16
CA ASP A 38 -8.17 17.56 9.37
C ASP A 38 -8.97 17.05 8.17
N LYS A 39 -10.30 17.20 8.22
CA LYS A 39 -11.22 16.85 7.12
C LYS A 39 -10.93 17.62 5.82
N ASN A 40 -10.22 18.73 5.89
CA ASN A 40 -9.84 19.53 4.73
C ASN A 40 -8.49 19.14 4.13
N SER A 41 -7.78 18.18 4.72
CA SER A 41 -6.56 17.63 4.15
C SER A 41 -6.87 16.58 3.09
N GLU A 42 -5.99 16.43 2.11
CA GLU A 42 -6.08 15.31 1.17
C GLU A 42 -5.32 14.08 1.69
N CYS A 43 -5.83 12.89 1.43
CA CYS A 43 -5.19 11.61 1.73
C CYS A 43 -4.54 11.07 0.46
N ILE A 44 -3.23 11.22 0.33
CA ILE A 44 -2.51 10.92 -0.91
C ILE A 44 -1.62 9.70 -0.70
N VAL A 45 -1.87 8.64 -1.46
CA VAL A 45 -1.09 7.41 -1.41
C VAL A 45 0.11 7.49 -2.34
N MET A 46 1.32 7.21 -1.84
CA MET A 46 2.47 6.90 -2.68
C MET A 46 2.20 5.57 -3.39
N PHE A 47 1.77 5.65 -4.65
CA PHE A 47 1.17 4.53 -5.35
C PHE A 47 2.13 3.89 -6.35
N SER A 48 2.72 2.77 -5.98
CA SER A 48 3.61 1.98 -6.84
C SER A 48 2.90 0.91 -7.68
N GLY A 49 1.63 0.62 -7.39
CA GLY A 49 0.92 -0.54 -7.94
C GLY A 49 1.30 -1.87 -7.27
N GLY A 50 2.09 -1.84 -6.21
CA GLY A 50 2.43 -2.99 -5.37
C GLY A 50 1.35 -3.28 -4.32
N TYR A 51 1.40 -4.46 -3.69
CA TYR A 51 0.37 -4.90 -2.73
C TYR A 51 0.12 -3.92 -1.59
N ASP A 52 1.19 -3.34 -1.02
CA ASP A 52 1.06 -2.45 0.14
C ASP A 52 0.33 -1.15 -0.22
N SER A 53 0.76 -0.51 -1.30
CA SER A 53 0.12 0.72 -1.78
C SER A 53 -1.29 0.47 -2.32
N THR A 54 -1.53 -0.70 -2.93
CA THR A 54 -2.87 -1.11 -3.37
C THR A 54 -3.81 -1.32 -2.18
N LEU A 55 -3.35 -1.95 -1.10
CA LEU A 55 -4.18 -2.09 0.10
C LEU A 55 -4.50 -0.73 0.73
N ASN A 56 -3.51 0.16 0.85
CA ASN A 56 -3.74 1.51 1.39
C ASN A 56 -4.84 2.27 0.64
N ILE A 57 -4.78 2.27 -0.70
CA ILE A 57 -5.78 3.00 -1.49
C ILE A 57 -7.17 2.37 -1.38
N LEU A 58 -7.26 1.04 -1.34
CA LEU A 58 -8.53 0.33 -1.17
C LEU A 58 -9.16 0.63 0.19
N LEU A 59 -8.38 0.65 1.25
CA LEU A 59 -8.87 0.99 2.60
C LEU A 59 -9.43 2.41 2.63
N LEU A 60 -8.76 3.39 2.03
CA LEU A 60 -9.27 4.76 1.92
C LEU A 60 -10.56 4.81 1.10
N CYS A 61 -10.61 4.11 -0.03
CA CYS A 61 -11.81 4.06 -0.86
C CYS A 61 -13.01 3.48 -0.10
N GLU A 62 -12.78 2.42 0.68
CA GLU A 62 -13.86 1.85 1.50
C GLU A 62 -14.29 2.79 2.64
N LEU A 63 -13.35 3.43 3.34
CA LEU A 63 -13.67 4.41 4.37
C LEU A 63 -14.51 5.57 3.80
N LYS A 64 -14.14 6.06 2.62
CA LYS A 64 -14.87 7.13 1.94
C LYS A 64 -16.26 6.69 1.47
N LYS A 65 -16.34 5.51 0.83
CA LYS A 65 -17.62 4.94 0.37
C LYS A 65 -18.63 4.76 1.52
N ASN A 66 -18.13 4.42 2.70
CA ASN A 66 -18.96 4.26 3.91
C ASN A 66 -19.20 5.58 4.67
N GLY A 67 -18.77 6.72 4.14
CA GLY A 67 -18.98 8.04 4.73
C GLY A 67 -18.18 8.29 6.01
N ILE A 68 -17.12 7.51 6.24
CA ILE A 68 -16.29 7.60 7.45
C ILE A 68 -15.27 8.73 7.32
N ILE A 69 -14.71 8.90 6.12
CA ILE A 69 -13.85 10.03 5.79
C ILE A 69 -14.50 10.89 4.71
N GLU A 70 -14.35 12.20 4.85
CA GLU A 70 -14.80 13.20 3.87
C GLU A 70 -13.64 13.64 2.96
N ASN A 71 -12.41 13.38 3.37
CA ASN A 71 -11.18 13.76 2.68
C ASN A 71 -11.18 13.33 1.22
N ARG A 72 -10.63 14.19 0.35
CA ARG A 72 -10.29 13.77 -1.01
C ARG A 72 -9.19 12.72 -0.95
N ILE A 73 -9.30 11.68 -1.77
CA ILE A 73 -8.29 10.65 -1.92
C ILE A 73 -7.45 10.97 -3.16
N GLY A 74 -6.14 10.82 -3.05
CA GLY A 74 -5.24 10.98 -4.16
C GLY A 74 -4.23 9.84 -4.28
N THR A 75 -3.65 9.73 -5.48
CA THR A 75 -2.48 8.88 -5.74
C THR A 75 -1.37 9.72 -6.36
N VAL A 76 -0.13 9.39 -6.00
CA VAL A 76 1.06 10.02 -6.56
C VAL A 76 2.15 8.98 -6.75
N THR A 77 2.91 9.08 -7.83
CA THR A 77 3.98 8.13 -8.15
C THR A 77 5.31 8.84 -8.34
N VAL A 78 6.37 8.19 -7.85
CA VAL A 78 7.76 8.49 -8.24
C VAL A 78 8.33 7.24 -8.89
N GLU A 79 8.87 7.38 -10.08
CA GLU A 79 9.49 6.28 -10.81
C GLU A 79 11.02 6.30 -10.64
N GLY A 80 11.59 5.16 -10.24
CA GLY A 80 13.02 4.95 -10.19
C GLY A 80 13.53 4.24 -11.45
N PHE A 81 14.49 4.84 -12.17
CA PHE A 81 15.06 4.25 -13.38
C PHE A 81 16.11 3.18 -13.02
N GLU A 82 15.68 1.98 -12.67
CA GLU A 82 16.58 0.83 -12.53
C GLU A 82 16.39 -0.21 -13.63
N ASN A 83 15.15 -0.36 -14.12
CA ASN A 83 14.78 -1.41 -15.06
C ASN A 83 13.51 -1.00 -15.82
N GLU A 84 13.62 -0.77 -17.12
CA GLU A 84 12.49 -0.36 -17.96
C GLU A 84 11.31 -1.34 -17.95
N ASP A 85 11.58 -2.65 -17.91
CA ASP A 85 10.52 -3.65 -17.89
C ASP A 85 9.76 -3.64 -16.55
N LYS A 86 10.47 -3.33 -15.45
CA LYS A 86 9.84 -3.10 -14.15
C LYS A 86 8.92 -1.88 -14.20
N ILE A 87 9.41 -0.76 -14.73
CA ILE A 87 8.63 0.48 -14.86
C ILE A 87 7.36 0.23 -15.69
N LYS A 88 7.50 -0.42 -16.85
CA LYS A 88 6.36 -0.78 -17.70
C LYS A 88 5.34 -1.66 -16.98
N ALA A 89 5.80 -2.64 -16.21
CA ALA A 89 4.93 -3.54 -15.46
C ALA A 89 4.21 -2.82 -14.31
N GLU A 90 4.92 -1.97 -13.56
CA GLU A 90 4.34 -1.16 -12.47
C GLU A 90 3.35 -0.13 -13.02
N SER A 91 3.68 0.56 -14.12
CA SER A 91 2.77 1.51 -14.78
C SER A 91 1.48 0.83 -15.22
N LYS A 92 1.59 -0.31 -15.89
CA LYS A 92 0.43 -1.10 -16.30
C LYS A 92 -0.42 -1.57 -15.10
N ALA A 93 0.23 -1.98 -14.02
CA ALA A 93 -0.48 -2.36 -12.79
C ALA A 93 -1.25 -1.18 -12.21
N ARG A 94 -0.61 0.00 -12.09
CA ARG A 94 -1.26 1.23 -11.61
C ARG A 94 -2.48 1.60 -12.47
N GLU A 95 -2.32 1.65 -13.79
CA GLU A 95 -3.40 1.97 -14.73
C GLU A 95 -4.61 1.03 -14.55
N ASN A 96 -4.36 -0.28 -14.50
CA ASN A 96 -5.42 -1.27 -14.35
C ASN A 96 -6.11 -1.17 -12.98
N ILE A 97 -5.36 -0.95 -11.90
CA ILE A 97 -5.91 -0.79 -10.55
C ILE A 97 -6.74 0.50 -10.47
N LEU A 98 -6.25 1.63 -10.98
CA LEU A 98 -6.99 2.90 -10.98
C LEU A 98 -8.28 2.81 -11.80
N LYS A 99 -8.22 2.15 -12.95
CA LYS A 99 -9.42 1.86 -13.76
C LYS A 99 -10.44 1.07 -12.95
N LEU A 100 -10.01 -0.01 -12.29
CA LEU A 100 -10.91 -0.84 -11.48
C LEU A 100 -11.47 -0.08 -10.26
N ILE A 101 -10.68 0.81 -9.64
CA ILE A 101 -11.15 1.71 -8.58
C ILE A 101 -12.27 2.61 -9.11
N SER A 102 -12.05 3.24 -10.26
CA SER A 102 -13.06 4.11 -10.89
C SER A 102 -14.36 3.35 -11.20
N GLU A 103 -14.27 2.15 -11.74
CA GLU A 103 -15.42 1.30 -12.04
C GLU A 103 -16.18 0.86 -10.77
N LYS A 104 -15.45 0.50 -9.70
CA LYS A 104 -16.03 -0.06 -8.48
C LYS A 104 -16.63 1.00 -7.55
N TYR A 105 -15.95 2.12 -7.38
CA TYR A 105 -16.35 3.14 -6.42
C TYR A 105 -17.08 4.33 -7.04
N GLN A 106 -16.86 4.62 -8.32
CA GLN A 106 -17.53 5.69 -9.08
C GLN A 106 -17.40 7.08 -8.42
N PHE A 107 -16.25 7.34 -7.82
CA PHE A 107 -15.95 8.63 -7.22
C PHE A 107 -15.83 9.71 -8.29
N SER A 108 -16.27 10.93 -7.96
CA SER A 108 -16.05 12.13 -8.78
C SER A 108 -14.58 12.60 -8.67
N ASP A 109 -14.14 13.46 -9.60
CA ASP A 109 -12.80 14.07 -9.56
C ASP A 109 -12.53 14.88 -8.28
N SER A 110 -13.60 15.38 -7.63
CA SER A 110 -13.49 16.07 -6.35
C SER A 110 -13.30 15.12 -5.16
N GLU A 111 -13.59 13.84 -5.34
CA GLU A 111 -13.46 12.81 -4.29
C GLU A 111 -12.20 11.97 -4.45
N PHE A 112 -11.77 11.72 -5.70
CA PHE A 112 -10.60 10.94 -6.04
C PHE A 112 -9.83 11.59 -7.18
N HIS A 113 -8.49 11.67 -7.03
CA HIS A 113 -7.62 12.26 -8.04
C HIS A 113 -6.30 11.50 -8.17
N ASP A 114 -5.90 11.18 -9.40
CA ASP A 114 -4.57 10.67 -9.68
C ASP A 114 -3.65 11.80 -10.14
N TYR A 115 -2.65 12.12 -9.32
CA TYR A 115 -1.60 13.10 -9.65
C TYR A 115 -0.59 12.56 -10.66
N GLY A 116 -0.67 11.27 -10.99
CA GLY A 116 0.23 10.60 -11.92
C GLY A 116 1.67 10.47 -11.41
N THR A 117 2.61 10.37 -12.35
CA THR A 117 4.04 10.33 -12.05
C THR A 117 4.60 11.75 -11.97
N VAL A 118 4.87 12.23 -10.75
CA VAL A 118 5.34 13.59 -10.50
C VAL A 118 6.86 13.74 -10.63
N SER A 119 7.62 12.64 -10.54
CA SER A 119 9.06 12.66 -10.66
C SER A 119 9.60 11.33 -11.16
N GLN A 120 10.71 11.42 -11.91
CA GLN A 120 11.48 10.26 -12.35
C GLN A 120 12.91 10.39 -11.86
N ILE A 121 13.39 9.40 -11.10
CA ILE A 121 14.70 9.43 -10.45
C ILE A 121 15.60 8.40 -11.12
N ASN A 122 16.70 8.87 -11.70
CA ASN A 122 17.73 7.98 -12.25
C ASN A 122 18.58 7.40 -11.11
N LEU A 123 18.40 6.11 -10.83
CA LEU A 123 19.10 5.37 -9.78
C LEU A 123 20.40 4.70 -10.26
N ASN A 124 20.87 5.02 -11.48
CA ASN A 124 22.17 4.56 -12.02
C ASN A 124 23.37 5.16 -11.25
N VAL A 125 23.26 5.21 -9.94
CA VAL A 125 24.38 5.55 -9.06
C VAL A 125 25.17 4.28 -8.84
N ASN A 126 26.44 4.27 -9.29
CA ASN A 126 27.40 3.18 -9.07
C ASN A 126 27.28 2.63 -7.64
N SER A 127 26.85 1.39 -7.51
CA SER A 127 26.25 0.73 -6.35
C SER A 127 27.17 0.47 -5.13
N LYS A 128 28.22 1.25 -4.94
CA LYS A 128 29.04 1.18 -3.72
C LYS A 128 28.37 1.75 -2.46
N TYR A 129 27.29 2.50 -2.63
CA TYR A 129 26.55 3.08 -1.51
C TYR A 129 25.34 2.21 -1.17
N LYS A 130 25.12 1.94 0.14
CA LYS A 130 23.95 1.22 0.65
C LYS A 130 22.69 2.02 0.35
N GLN A 131 22.05 1.75 -0.78
CA GLN A 131 21.00 2.55 -1.40
C GLN A 131 19.65 2.52 -0.63
N GLY A 132 19.41 1.53 0.23
CA GLY A 132 18.07 1.26 0.74
C GLY A 132 17.44 2.40 1.55
N PHE A 133 18.20 3.09 2.37
CA PHE A 133 17.65 4.14 3.25
C PHE A 133 17.48 5.48 2.52
N PHE A 134 18.42 5.85 1.70
CA PHE A 134 18.43 7.11 0.97
C PHE A 134 17.31 7.22 -0.08
N LEU A 135 16.85 6.10 -0.62
CA LEU A 135 15.80 6.08 -1.64
C LEU A 135 14.45 6.58 -1.14
N GLN A 136 14.04 6.23 0.08
CA GLN A 136 12.78 6.67 0.65
C GLN A 136 12.78 8.17 0.89
N GLU A 137 13.88 8.70 1.41
CA GLU A 137 14.09 10.14 1.61
C GLU A 137 14.04 10.88 0.28
N LEU A 138 14.69 10.34 -0.75
CA LEU A 138 14.70 10.91 -2.09
C LEU A 138 13.29 10.88 -2.72
N PHE A 139 12.54 9.79 -2.60
CA PHE A 139 11.17 9.71 -3.12
C PHE A 139 10.27 10.73 -2.44
N ILE A 140 10.31 10.85 -1.13
CA ILE A 140 9.51 11.82 -0.38
C ILE A 140 9.88 13.27 -0.75
N SER A 141 11.17 13.59 -0.85
CA SER A 141 11.64 14.92 -1.25
C SER A 141 11.16 15.31 -2.65
N ASN A 142 10.98 14.33 -3.53
CA ASN A 142 10.49 14.58 -4.89
C ASN A 142 8.96 14.64 -5.00
N VAL A 143 8.23 14.14 -4.01
CA VAL A 143 6.76 14.14 -4.00
C VAL A 143 6.21 15.39 -3.32
N VAL A 144 6.72 15.73 -2.12
CA VAL A 144 6.15 16.77 -1.26
C VAL A 144 5.94 18.10 -1.95
N PRO A 145 6.86 18.61 -2.83
CA PRO A 145 6.65 19.89 -3.53
C PRO A 145 5.44 19.92 -4.47
N PHE A 146 4.92 18.77 -4.87
CA PHE A 146 3.78 18.65 -5.80
C PHE A 146 2.46 18.35 -5.09
N LEU A 147 2.49 18.19 -3.76
CA LEU A 147 1.28 17.90 -3.00
C LEU A 147 0.46 19.17 -2.73
N PRO A 148 -0.87 19.04 -2.56
CA PRO A 148 -1.71 20.12 -2.06
C PRO A 148 -1.23 20.66 -0.71
N ASN A 149 -1.58 21.93 -0.41
CA ASN A 149 -1.11 22.65 0.77
C ASN A 149 -1.35 21.93 2.11
N LYS A 150 -2.34 21.05 2.18
CA LYS A 150 -2.61 20.22 3.35
C LYS A 150 -2.79 18.78 2.89
N SER A 151 -1.80 17.95 3.19
CA SER A 151 -1.79 16.58 2.70
C SER A 151 -1.37 15.58 3.78
N ASN A 152 -2.07 14.45 3.82
CA ASN A 152 -1.63 13.24 4.49
C ASN A 152 -1.01 12.33 3.43
N LEU A 153 0.33 12.27 3.41
CA LEU A 153 1.07 11.40 2.49
C LEU A 153 1.16 9.99 3.08
N ILE A 154 0.46 9.06 2.45
CA ILE A 154 0.32 7.68 2.93
C ILE A 154 1.35 6.80 2.24
N THR A 155 2.20 6.18 3.05
CA THR A 155 3.27 5.29 2.59
C THR A 155 2.89 3.83 2.77
N GLY A 156 3.47 2.95 1.94
CA GLY A 156 3.25 1.50 2.00
C GLY A 156 4.15 0.77 2.99
N PHE A 157 4.69 1.45 4.02
CA PHE A 157 5.51 0.78 5.02
C PHE A 157 4.69 -0.22 5.83
N CYS A 158 5.21 -1.43 5.93
CA CYS A 158 4.62 -2.50 6.73
C CYS A 158 5.60 -2.97 7.80
N LYS A 159 5.14 -3.81 8.71
CA LYS A 159 5.91 -4.31 9.86
C LYS A 159 7.24 -4.96 9.47
N ASP A 160 7.28 -5.60 8.30
CA ASP A 160 8.45 -6.33 7.82
C ASP A 160 9.46 -5.42 7.10
N ASP A 161 9.12 -4.15 6.88
CA ASP A 161 10.00 -3.19 6.23
C ASP A 161 10.98 -2.56 7.22
N SER A 162 12.27 -2.68 6.93
CA SER A 162 13.33 -2.02 7.72
C SER A 162 13.27 -0.48 7.65
N SER A 163 12.62 0.06 6.62
CA SER A 163 12.48 1.49 6.38
C SER A 163 11.60 2.21 7.40
N ILE A 164 10.80 1.48 8.18
CA ILE A 164 9.93 2.07 9.22
C ILE A 164 10.74 2.80 10.30
N ILE A 165 11.99 2.39 10.52
CA ILE A 165 12.92 3.05 11.46
C ILE A 165 13.17 4.51 11.06
N LEU A 166 13.04 4.84 9.77
CA LEU A 166 13.30 6.17 9.22
C LEU A 166 12.09 7.09 9.28
N PHE A 167 10.94 6.61 9.72
CA PHE A 167 9.67 7.34 9.65
C PHE A 167 9.76 8.77 10.21
N ASN A 168 10.37 8.93 11.38
CA ASN A 168 10.57 10.23 12.00
C ASN A 168 11.50 11.17 11.18
N ASN A 169 12.46 10.60 10.45
CA ASN A 169 13.35 11.40 9.59
C ASN A 169 12.61 11.85 8.33
N LEU A 170 11.74 11.01 7.78
CA LEU A 170 10.93 11.37 6.63
C LEU A 170 9.97 12.53 6.96
N GLN A 171 9.36 12.55 8.14
CA GLN A 171 8.55 13.69 8.57
C GLN A 171 9.37 14.98 8.66
N LYS A 172 10.59 14.94 9.21
CA LYS A 172 11.49 16.12 9.26
C LYS A 172 11.83 16.65 7.86
N ILE A 173 11.95 15.77 6.87
CA ILE A 173 12.17 16.18 5.47
C ILE A 173 10.94 16.93 4.96
N CYS A 174 9.74 16.40 5.21
CA CYS A 174 8.50 17.10 4.85
C CYS A 174 8.41 18.46 5.53
N ASP A 175 8.64 18.53 6.84
CA ASP A 175 8.60 19.76 7.61
C ASP A 175 9.62 20.80 7.08
N GLY A 176 10.80 20.33 6.65
CA GLY A 176 11.81 21.18 6.03
C GLY A 176 11.38 21.73 4.67
N ILE A 177 10.76 20.91 3.83
CA ILE A 177 10.26 21.32 2.52
C ILE A 177 9.07 22.27 2.68
N ASP A 178 8.13 21.96 3.57
CA ASP A 178 6.93 22.74 3.84
C ASP A 178 7.25 24.19 4.30
N GLN A 179 8.39 24.40 4.94
CA GLN A 179 8.88 25.75 5.30
C GLN A 179 9.15 26.63 4.07
N TYR A 180 9.51 26.05 2.94
CA TYR A 180 9.74 26.75 1.66
C TYR A 180 8.50 26.81 0.77
N CYS A 181 7.54 25.91 0.98
CA CYS A 181 6.27 25.85 0.28
C CYS A 181 5.22 26.59 1.10
N PHE A 182 4.96 27.85 0.82
CA PHE A 182 4.07 28.76 1.56
C PHE A 182 2.79 28.07 2.09
N ASN A 183 2.67 27.92 3.40
CA ASN A 183 1.54 27.32 4.12
C ASN A 183 1.28 25.84 3.80
N SER A 184 2.23 25.16 3.20
CA SER A 184 2.14 23.71 3.04
C SER A 184 2.26 22.99 4.38
N LYS A 185 1.55 21.89 4.54
CA LYS A 185 1.59 21.07 5.75
C LYS A 185 1.37 19.61 5.35
N THR A 186 2.48 18.89 5.25
CA THR A 186 2.47 17.47 4.85
C THR A 186 2.72 16.58 6.06
N LYS A 187 1.77 15.71 6.36
CA LYS A 187 1.92 14.68 7.40
C LYS A 187 2.17 13.34 6.73
N ILE A 188 3.24 12.64 7.12
CA ILE A 188 3.50 11.27 6.63
C ILE A 188 2.78 10.27 7.51
N LEU A 189 2.12 9.30 6.88
CA LEU A 189 1.36 8.26 7.55
C LEU A 189 1.76 6.88 7.02
N ALA A 190 1.82 5.89 7.91
CA ALA A 190 2.11 4.49 7.59
C ALA A 190 1.07 3.56 8.23
N PRO A 191 -0.16 3.52 7.71
CA PRO A 191 -1.25 2.76 8.33
C PRO A 191 -0.99 1.26 8.43
N LEU A 192 -0.16 0.73 7.53
CA LEU A 192 0.17 -0.70 7.49
C LEU A 192 1.38 -1.09 8.37
N ASN A 193 1.88 -0.18 9.21
CA ASN A 193 3.10 -0.42 10.01
C ASN A 193 2.99 -1.59 11.00
N SER A 194 1.77 -1.95 11.42
CA SER A 194 1.49 -3.11 12.28
C SER A 194 1.19 -4.41 11.51
N PHE A 195 1.00 -4.33 10.18
CA PHE A 195 0.71 -5.49 9.34
C PHE A 195 1.97 -6.12 8.80
N SER A 196 2.04 -7.44 8.86
CA SER A 196 3.05 -8.20 8.13
C SER A 196 2.68 -8.32 6.65
N LYS A 197 3.64 -8.62 5.79
CA LYS A 197 3.38 -8.91 4.37
C LYS A 197 2.35 -10.04 4.19
N LYS A 198 2.35 -11.02 5.09
CA LYS A 198 1.36 -12.11 5.12
C LYS A 198 -0.04 -11.59 5.37
N ASP A 199 -0.21 -10.63 6.29
CA ASP A 199 -1.51 -10.05 6.59
C ASP A 199 -2.05 -9.27 5.38
N ILE A 200 -1.20 -8.46 4.75
CA ILE A 200 -1.54 -7.69 3.54
C ILE A 200 -1.97 -8.62 2.40
N VAL A 201 -1.18 -9.66 2.12
CA VAL A 201 -1.50 -10.65 1.09
C VAL A 201 -2.82 -11.36 1.40
N LYS A 202 -3.06 -11.74 2.65
CA LYS A 202 -4.31 -12.37 3.08
C LYS A 202 -5.51 -11.47 2.81
N ILE A 203 -5.43 -10.20 3.21
CA ILE A 203 -6.51 -9.22 3.03
C ILE A 203 -6.85 -9.05 1.55
N LEU A 204 -5.83 -8.82 0.73
CA LEU A 204 -6.02 -8.64 -0.71
C LEU A 204 -6.64 -9.87 -1.36
N LEU A 205 -6.15 -11.08 -1.04
CA LEU A 205 -6.68 -12.32 -1.60
C LEU A 205 -8.13 -12.60 -1.20
N THR A 206 -8.48 -12.32 0.07
CA THR A 206 -9.82 -12.63 0.59
C THR A 206 -10.88 -11.62 0.20
N ASN A 207 -10.52 -10.31 0.13
CA ASN A 207 -11.51 -9.26 -0.04
C ASN A 207 -11.41 -8.51 -1.35
N TYR A 208 -10.22 -8.53 -1.95
CA TYR A 208 -9.86 -7.70 -3.09
C TYR A 208 -9.05 -8.50 -4.11
N LYS A 209 -9.50 -9.74 -4.38
CA LYS A 209 -8.77 -10.67 -5.25
C LYS A 209 -8.46 -10.06 -6.61
N GLU A 210 -9.41 -9.35 -7.20
CA GLU A 210 -9.24 -8.69 -8.49
C GLU A 210 -8.08 -7.66 -8.47
N PHE A 211 -7.90 -6.97 -7.35
CA PHE A 211 -6.79 -6.02 -7.15
C PHE A 211 -5.48 -6.73 -6.85
N PHE A 212 -5.53 -7.85 -6.11
CA PHE A 212 -4.36 -8.69 -5.90
C PHE A 212 -3.77 -9.16 -7.21
N ASP A 213 -4.61 -9.63 -8.13
CA ASP A 213 -4.20 -10.16 -9.43
C ASP A 213 -3.61 -9.07 -10.35
N LEU A 214 -4.02 -7.82 -10.19
CA LEU A 214 -3.51 -6.67 -10.94
C LEU A 214 -2.23 -6.08 -10.33
N SER A 215 -1.95 -6.32 -9.05
CA SER A 215 -0.81 -5.71 -8.34
C SER A 215 0.53 -6.30 -8.81
N TRP A 216 1.56 -5.45 -8.83
CA TRP A 216 2.90 -5.81 -9.27
C TRP A 216 3.97 -5.52 -8.21
N THR A 217 4.79 -6.51 -7.87
CA THR A 217 5.86 -6.36 -6.86
C THR A 217 7.24 -6.86 -7.31
N CYS A 218 7.34 -7.49 -8.49
CA CYS A 218 8.60 -8.04 -8.94
C CYS A 218 9.61 -6.95 -9.30
N GLN A 219 10.79 -6.99 -8.68
CA GLN A 219 11.87 -6.04 -8.95
C GLN A 219 12.67 -6.36 -10.21
N ASN A 220 12.73 -7.64 -10.60
CA ASN A 220 13.53 -8.11 -11.72
C ASN A 220 12.67 -8.95 -12.68
N PRO A 221 11.72 -8.34 -13.41
CA PRO A 221 10.86 -9.06 -14.34
C PRO A 221 11.65 -9.77 -15.43
N VAL A 222 10.99 -10.72 -16.07
CA VAL A 222 11.54 -11.46 -17.22
C VAL A 222 10.55 -11.41 -18.39
N ILE A 223 11.09 -11.28 -19.59
CA ILE A 223 10.26 -11.34 -20.80
C ILE A 223 10.12 -12.81 -21.22
N LYS A 224 8.87 -13.28 -21.32
CA LYS A 224 8.55 -14.61 -21.86
C LYS A 224 7.43 -14.47 -22.89
N LYS A 225 7.66 -14.92 -24.11
CA LYS A 225 6.67 -14.84 -25.21
C LYS A 225 6.14 -13.41 -25.41
N ASN A 226 7.02 -12.41 -25.40
CA ASN A 226 6.70 -10.99 -25.52
C ASN A 226 5.82 -10.41 -24.38
N GLU A 227 5.68 -11.13 -23.27
CA GLU A 227 4.99 -10.66 -22.09
C GLU A 227 5.97 -10.45 -20.94
N ILE A 228 5.78 -9.37 -20.18
CA ILE A 228 6.54 -9.12 -18.95
C ILE A 228 5.91 -9.96 -17.83
N LYS A 229 6.74 -10.82 -17.22
CA LYS A 229 6.31 -11.75 -16.15
C LYS A 229 7.17 -11.61 -14.90
N PRO A 230 6.63 -11.90 -13.70
CA PRO A 230 7.42 -11.94 -12.48
C PRO A 230 8.56 -12.96 -12.59
N CYS A 231 9.72 -12.63 -12.04
CA CYS A 231 10.88 -13.54 -12.08
C CYS A 231 10.79 -14.71 -11.08
N TYR A 232 9.93 -14.63 -10.06
CA TYR A 232 9.72 -15.58 -8.96
C TYR A 232 10.97 -15.88 -8.09
N ARG A 233 12.05 -15.11 -8.23
CA ARG A 233 13.35 -15.33 -7.54
C ARG A 233 13.92 -14.12 -6.82
N CYS A 234 13.47 -12.90 -7.14
CA CYS A 234 13.90 -11.71 -6.41
C CYS A 234 13.32 -11.69 -4.97
N VAL A 235 13.86 -10.83 -4.12
CA VAL A 235 13.45 -10.73 -2.71
C VAL A 235 11.93 -10.53 -2.59
N LYS A 236 11.35 -9.58 -3.34
CA LYS A 236 9.92 -9.31 -3.31
C LYS A 236 9.06 -10.49 -3.78
N CYS A 237 9.46 -11.20 -4.83
CA CYS A 237 8.77 -12.42 -5.24
C CYS A 237 8.82 -13.51 -4.17
N LYS A 238 9.96 -13.65 -3.46
CA LYS A 238 10.10 -14.61 -2.37
C LYS A 238 9.25 -14.23 -1.17
N GLU A 239 9.18 -12.95 -0.79
CA GLU A 239 8.32 -12.45 0.28
C GLU A 239 6.85 -12.84 0.04
N ILE A 240 6.35 -12.60 -1.17
CA ILE A 240 4.98 -12.98 -1.55
C ILE A 240 4.80 -14.51 -1.55
N SER A 241 5.76 -15.25 -2.12
CA SER A 241 5.72 -16.72 -2.11
C SER A 241 5.66 -17.28 -0.69
N ASN A 242 6.47 -16.73 0.22
CA ASN A 242 6.48 -17.13 1.62
C ASN A 242 5.17 -16.78 2.34
N ALA A 243 4.61 -15.59 2.06
CA ALA A 243 3.32 -15.18 2.60
C ALA A 243 2.20 -16.13 2.16
N LEU A 244 2.14 -16.46 0.87
CA LEU A 244 1.19 -17.42 0.31
C LEU A 244 1.37 -18.81 0.92
N GLN A 245 2.60 -19.31 1.00
CA GLN A 245 2.90 -20.61 1.59
C GLN A 245 2.47 -20.71 3.06
N ALA A 246 2.69 -19.62 3.83
CA ALA A 246 2.27 -19.54 5.22
C ALA A 246 0.73 -19.52 5.39
N LEU A 247 0.01 -18.94 4.42
CA LEU A 247 -1.46 -18.99 4.40
C LEU A 247 -1.99 -20.39 4.09
N ILE A 248 -1.31 -21.12 3.18
CA ILE A 248 -1.68 -22.49 2.81
C ILE A 248 -1.48 -23.46 3.98
N ASN A 249 -0.34 -23.37 4.65
CA ASN A 249 0.04 -24.32 5.70
C ASN A 249 -0.79 -24.15 6.99
N LYS A 250 -1.88 -23.37 6.98
CA LYS A 250 -2.78 -23.13 8.13
C LYS A 250 -1.96 -22.95 9.42
N ASP A 251 -1.14 -21.91 9.46
CA ASP A 251 -0.39 -21.60 10.66
C ASP A 251 -1.37 -21.25 11.79
N MET A 252 -1.65 -22.26 12.66
CA MET A 252 -2.57 -22.16 13.80
C MET A 252 -2.23 -20.95 14.73
N ASN A 253 -0.97 -20.51 14.71
CA ASN A 253 -0.56 -19.32 15.44
C ASN A 253 -1.10 -18.01 14.85
N SER A 254 -1.32 -17.94 13.54
CA SER A 254 -1.92 -16.76 12.92
C SER A 254 -3.41 -16.63 13.25
N GLU A 255 -4.12 -17.74 13.33
CA GLU A 255 -5.54 -17.77 13.72
C GLU A 255 -5.72 -17.40 15.20
N LYS A 256 -4.83 -17.90 16.09
CA LYS A 256 -4.81 -17.48 17.51
C LYS A 256 -4.46 -16.00 17.68
N LYS A 257 -3.52 -15.48 16.92
CA LYS A 257 -3.13 -14.06 16.95
C LYS A 257 -4.24 -13.16 16.40
N PHE A 258 -4.91 -13.58 15.33
CA PHE A 258 -6.09 -12.93 14.77
C PHE A 258 -7.24 -12.89 15.78
N ASN A 259 -7.58 -14.02 16.40
CA ASN A 259 -8.62 -14.09 17.42
C ASN A 259 -8.26 -13.28 18.68
N SER A 260 -6.99 -13.23 19.07
CA SER A 260 -6.53 -12.40 20.18
C SER A 260 -6.66 -10.91 19.88
N LEU A 261 -6.34 -10.47 18.65
CA LEU A 261 -6.53 -9.08 18.21
C LEU A 261 -8.03 -8.74 18.13
N LYS A 262 -8.85 -9.63 17.56
CA LYS A 262 -10.31 -9.51 17.53
C LYS A 262 -10.88 -9.29 18.93
N ASN A 263 -10.48 -10.11 19.90
CA ASN A 263 -10.97 -9.99 21.28
C ASN A 263 -10.55 -8.68 21.94
N LYS A 264 -9.33 -8.20 21.70
CA LYS A 264 -8.87 -6.90 22.22
C LYS A 264 -9.67 -5.72 21.66
N VAL A 265 -10.05 -5.77 20.38
CA VAL A 265 -10.90 -4.75 19.75
C VAL A 265 -12.30 -4.79 20.34
N ILE A 266 -12.91 -5.98 20.48
CA ILE A 266 -14.23 -6.15 21.11
C ILE A 266 -14.21 -5.61 22.54
N GLU A 267 -13.18 -5.93 23.33
CA GLU A 267 -13.02 -5.41 24.69
C GLU A 267 -12.85 -3.89 24.74
N SER A 268 -12.19 -3.28 23.77
CA SER A 268 -12.02 -1.82 23.70
C SER A 268 -13.33 -1.12 23.34
N LEU A 269 -14.15 -1.72 22.48
CA LEU A 269 -15.46 -1.18 22.07
C LEU A 269 -16.52 -1.35 23.17
N SER A 270 -16.43 -2.40 23.99
CA SER A 270 -17.38 -2.62 25.12
C SER A 270 -17.11 -1.72 26.33
N LYS A 271 -16.00 -0.98 26.36
CA LYS A 271 -15.64 -0.05 27.46
C LYS A 271 -15.96 1.42 27.14
N LYS A 272 -16.56 1.69 25.99
CA LYS A 272 -17.14 2.99 25.61
C LYS A 272 -18.66 2.93 25.71
#